data_81d3772db308f2e509ad749bd6b989f3
#
_entry.id   81d3772db308f2e509ad749bd6b989f3
#
_cell.length_a   1.000
_cell.length_b   1.000
_cell.length_c   1.000
_cell.angle_alpha   90.00
_cell.angle_beta   90.00
_cell.angle_gamma   90.00
#
_symmetry.space_group_name_H-M   'P 1'
#
loop_
_entity.id
_entity.type
_entity.pdbx_description
1 polymer ?
#
loop_
_entity_poly.entity_id
_entity_poly.type
_entity_poly.pdbx_seq_one_letter_code
_entity_poly.pdbx_strand_id
1 'polypeptide(L)'
;ERFEEDGLRMIRAIRFSSKLGFSIDENTLKSIYKNAYIIKNISIERINDEFTKTLVSDNPQNIILLYKTKILENLGIHCNLNGYYYKELERDINILKSCDNNLLDRLIMLEYLISNKILKCIDQHEKYKYYCENIKKVNIINNLRYSNKVINYCNDIMEYMIKDIEKIDNIVIKRYLNNIGYEKLNKVFKLKLIYNVFLDNKNKAEFFRQCIIKLNEIENSKECYKISDLDINGKILKDLGYKGKEIGEKLNFLLDEVIKNPLLNKKDILINLLKL
;
A
#
# COMPACT_ATOMS: atom_id res chain seq x y z
N GLU A 1 -16.23 15.55 31.08
CA GLU A 1 -15.77 16.94 31.28
C GLU A 1 -14.51 17.27 30.52
N ARG A 2 -13.34 16.62 30.79
CA ARG A 2 -12.07 16.94 30.10
C ARG A 2 -12.05 16.66 28.59
N PHE A 3 -12.81 15.68 28.09
CA PHE A 3 -12.89 15.40 26.66
C PHE A 3 -13.86 16.35 25.94
N GLU A 4 -14.82 16.93 26.65
CA GLU A 4 -15.74 17.93 26.12
C GLU A 4 -15.05 19.28 25.89
N GLU A 5 -14.01 19.60 26.70
CA GLU A 5 -13.20 20.80 26.54
C GLU A 5 -12.30 20.74 25.28
N ASP A 6 -11.67 19.58 25.02
CA ASP A 6 -10.82 19.36 23.83
C ASP A 6 -10.86 17.88 23.43
N GLY A 7 -11.62 17.60 22.35
CA GLY A 7 -11.78 16.25 21.81
C GLY A 7 -10.47 15.60 21.34
N LEU A 8 -9.41 16.40 21.06
CA LEU A 8 -8.10 15.84 20.71
C LEU A 8 -7.47 15.05 21.85
N ARG A 9 -7.82 15.34 23.10
CA ARG A 9 -7.35 14.57 24.27
C ARG A 9 -7.66 13.08 24.17
N MET A 10 -8.72 12.70 23.46
CA MET A 10 -9.08 11.29 23.22
C MET A 10 -8.02 10.58 22.37
N ILE A 11 -7.62 11.17 21.23
CA ILE A 11 -6.57 10.60 20.37
C ILE A 11 -5.22 10.66 21.09
N ARG A 12 -4.93 11.73 21.81
CA ARG A 12 -3.69 11.87 22.61
C ARG A 12 -3.56 10.79 23.67
N ALA A 13 -4.65 10.39 24.33
CA ALA A 13 -4.63 9.28 25.29
C ALA A 13 -4.19 7.97 24.60
N ILE A 14 -4.72 7.68 23.41
CA ILE A 14 -4.34 6.51 22.62
C ILE A 14 -2.88 6.62 22.15
N ARG A 15 -2.45 7.79 21.71
CA ARG A 15 -1.04 8.02 21.34
C ARG A 15 -0.08 7.81 22.51
N PHE A 16 -0.40 8.32 23.70
CA PHE A 16 0.44 8.11 24.87
C PHE A 16 0.49 6.65 25.28
N SER A 17 -0.63 5.92 25.21
CA SER A 17 -0.65 4.47 25.38
C SER A 17 0.28 3.77 24.40
N SER A 18 0.25 4.18 23.12
CA SER A 18 1.15 3.62 22.09
C SER A 18 2.62 3.95 22.33
N LYS A 19 2.93 5.17 22.76
CA LYS A 19 4.30 5.61 23.00
C LYS A 19 4.90 4.99 24.27
N LEU A 20 4.11 4.90 25.34
CA LEU A 20 4.60 4.50 26.66
C LEU A 20 4.36 3.01 26.99
N GLY A 21 3.59 2.32 26.14
CA GLY A 21 3.26 0.90 26.34
C GLY A 21 2.23 0.63 27.45
N PHE A 22 1.53 1.66 27.94
CA PHE A 22 0.52 1.49 28.98
C PHE A 22 -0.84 1.13 28.39
N SER A 23 -1.61 0.30 29.11
CA SER A 23 -3.03 0.11 28.83
C SER A 23 -3.84 1.33 29.28
N ILE A 24 -4.85 1.69 28.51
CA ILE A 24 -5.82 2.70 28.92
C ILE A 24 -6.87 2.01 29.81
N ASP A 25 -7.18 2.64 30.96
CA ASP A 25 -8.22 2.17 31.86
C ASP A 25 -9.58 2.04 31.15
N GLU A 26 -10.35 0.99 31.51
CA GLU A 26 -11.63 0.69 30.86
C GLU A 26 -12.64 1.83 30.94
N ASN A 27 -12.73 2.53 32.08
CA ASN A 27 -13.67 3.65 32.23
C ASN A 27 -13.26 4.82 31.32
N THR A 28 -11.95 5.03 31.16
CA THR A 28 -11.42 6.01 30.21
C THR A 28 -11.74 5.61 28.78
N LEU A 29 -11.59 4.34 28.38
CA LEU A 29 -11.99 3.87 27.03
C LEU A 29 -13.50 4.01 26.80
N LYS A 30 -14.34 3.67 27.77
CA LYS A 30 -15.79 3.89 27.72
C LYS A 30 -16.13 5.37 27.57
N SER A 31 -15.41 6.24 28.28
CA SER A 31 -15.59 7.70 28.16
C SER A 31 -15.17 8.22 26.79
N ILE A 32 -14.07 7.73 26.22
CA ILE A 32 -13.64 8.05 24.84
C ILE A 32 -14.73 7.61 23.84
N TYR A 33 -15.21 6.37 23.97
CA TYR A 33 -16.28 5.84 23.10
C TYR A 33 -17.53 6.72 23.13
N LYS A 34 -17.98 7.09 24.33
CA LYS A 34 -19.18 7.92 24.53
C LYS A 34 -19.03 9.32 23.91
N ASN A 35 -17.83 9.89 23.98
CA ASN A 35 -17.55 11.25 23.53
C ASN A 35 -16.90 11.31 22.12
N ALA A 36 -16.75 10.18 21.43
CA ALA A 36 -16.04 10.10 20.15
C ALA A 36 -16.59 11.04 19.06
N TYR A 37 -17.89 11.39 19.13
CA TYR A 37 -18.55 12.32 18.20
C TYR A 37 -17.93 13.74 18.22
N ILE A 38 -17.33 14.14 19.34
CA ILE A 38 -16.70 15.47 19.51
C ILE A 38 -15.51 15.65 18.58
N ILE A 39 -14.90 14.53 18.11
CA ILE A 39 -13.73 14.58 17.22
C ILE A 39 -14.01 15.33 15.91
N LYS A 40 -15.27 15.38 15.48
CA LYS A 40 -15.71 16.12 14.29
C LYS A 40 -15.43 17.62 14.36
N ASN A 41 -15.30 18.17 15.56
CA ASN A 41 -15.01 19.59 15.80
C ASN A 41 -13.50 19.91 15.80
N ILE A 42 -12.65 18.88 15.67
CA ILE A 42 -11.20 19.06 15.65
C ILE A 42 -10.69 19.12 14.21
N SER A 43 -9.74 20.02 13.93
CA SER A 43 -9.15 20.09 12.62
C SER A 43 -8.46 18.78 12.23
N ILE A 44 -8.61 18.40 10.96
CA ILE A 44 -8.10 17.12 10.48
C ILE A 44 -6.56 17.05 10.54
N GLU A 45 -5.89 18.18 10.45
CA GLU A 45 -4.43 18.30 10.54
C GLU A 45 -3.93 17.92 11.95
N ARG A 46 -4.64 18.37 13.00
CA ARG A 46 -4.32 17.99 14.40
C ARG A 46 -4.57 16.50 14.63
N ILE A 47 -5.63 15.97 14.06
CA ILE A 47 -5.97 14.54 14.11
C ILE A 47 -4.90 13.72 13.40
N ASN A 48 -4.50 14.13 12.18
CA ASN A 48 -3.46 13.47 11.40
C ASN A 48 -2.12 13.42 12.14
N ASP A 49 -1.72 14.52 12.80
CA ASP A 49 -0.49 14.58 13.57
C ASP A 49 -0.47 13.55 14.72
N GLU A 50 -1.55 13.47 15.51
CA GLU A 50 -1.65 12.49 16.60
C GLU A 50 -1.77 11.04 16.08
N PHE A 51 -2.50 10.83 14.96
CA PHE A 51 -2.60 9.54 14.28
C PHE A 51 -1.23 9.07 13.78
N THR A 52 -0.52 9.93 13.09
CA THR A 52 0.83 9.65 12.57
C THR A 52 1.79 9.30 13.71
N LYS A 53 1.80 10.07 14.79
CA LYS A 53 2.62 9.79 16.00
C LYS A 53 2.25 8.47 16.66
N THR A 54 0.98 8.08 16.63
CA THR A 54 0.53 6.77 17.12
C THR A 54 1.09 5.65 16.25
N LEU A 55 0.98 5.81 14.94
CA LEU A 55 1.40 4.79 13.97
C LEU A 55 2.91 4.55 13.97
N VAL A 56 3.73 5.60 14.16
CA VAL A 56 5.21 5.49 14.22
C VAL A 56 5.76 5.26 15.64
N SER A 57 4.91 4.98 16.62
CA SER A 57 5.32 4.68 17.99
C SER A 57 5.86 3.24 18.14
N ASP A 58 6.34 2.92 19.34
CA ASP A 58 6.82 1.57 19.69
C ASP A 58 5.69 0.53 19.77
N ASN A 59 4.45 0.97 20.00
CA ASN A 59 3.27 0.12 20.06
C ASN A 59 2.20 0.53 19.04
N PRO A 60 2.51 0.48 17.73
CA PRO A 60 1.62 0.96 16.66
C PRO A 60 0.29 0.20 16.57
N GLN A 61 0.23 -1.04 17.10
CA GLN A 61 -0.99 -1.84 17.16
C GLN A 61 -2.11 -1.19 17.99
N ASN A 62 -1.77 -0.27 18.90
CA ASN A 62 -2.76 0.48 19.68
C ASN A 62 -3.61 1.43 18.82
N ILE A 63 -3.25 1.63 17.54
CA ILE A 63 -4.10 2.29 16.53
C ILE A 63 -5.49 1.65 16.44
N ILE A 64 -5.63 0.36 16.78
CA ILE A 64 -6.92 -0.34 16.83
C ILE A 64 -7.89 0.30 17.84
N LEU A 65 -7.40 0.99 18.84
CA LEU A 65 -8.23 1.67 19.83
C LEU A 65 -9.03 2.82 19.20
N LEU A 66 -8.51 3.46 18.15
CA LEU A 66 -9.26 4.48 17.40
C LEU A 66 -10.50 3.88 16.73
N TYR A 67 -10.39 2.62 16.30
CA TYR A 67 -11.53 1.87 15.77
C TYR A 67 -12.50 1.46 16.89
N LYS A 68 -11.98 0.82 17.96
CA LYS A 68 -12.75 0.36 19.12
C LYS A 68 -13.59 1.47 19.76
N THR A 69 -13.04 2.66 19.80
CA THR A 69 -13.67 3.85 20.41
C THR A 69 -14.54 4.64 19.43
N LYS A 70 -14.76 4.15 18.20
CA LYS A 70 -15.52 4.82 17.13
C LYS A 70 -14.97 6.19 16.69
N ILE A 71 -13.73 6.52 17.04
CA ILE A 71 -13.11 7.77 16.58
C ILE A 71 -12.99 7.76 15.05
N LEU A 72 -12.52 6.66 14.43
CA LEU A 72 -12.41 6.55 12.97
C LEU A 72 -13.78 6.64 12.28
N GLU A 73 -14.79 6.00 12.83
CA GLU A 73 -16.17 6.06 12.30
C GLU A 73 -16.68 7.52 12.27
N ASN A 74 -16.45 8.27 13.35
CA ASN A 74 -16.82 9.68 13.42
C ASN A 74 -16.03 10.58 12.48
N LEU A 75 -14.87 10.15 12.00
CA LEU A 75 -14.07 10.81 10.95
C LEU A 75 -14.50 10.39 9.52
N GLY A 76 -15.59 9.62 9.39
CA GLY A 76 -16.06 9.13 8.09
C GLY A 76 -15.24 7.94 7.57
N ILE A 77 -14.36 7.35 8.39
CA ILE A 77 -13.58 6.16 8.06
C ILE A 77 -14.37 4.94 8.55
N HIS A 78 -15.30 4.49 7.71
CA HIS A 78 -16.19 3.38 8.03
C HIS A 78 -15.55 2.04 7.62
N CYS A 79 -15.05 1.29 8.59
CA CYS A 79 -14.67 -0.10 8.41
C CYS A 79 -15.84 -0.98 8.90
N ASN A 80 -16.87 -1.18 8.09
CA ASN A 80 -18.02 -2.02 8.44
C ASN A 80 -17.65 -3.51 8.47
N LEU A 81 -16.72 -3.86 9.36
CA LEU A 81 -16.34 -5.24 9.61
C LEU A 81 -17.35 -5.89 10.54
N ASN A 82 -17.84 -7.09 10.19
CA ASN A 82 -18.60 -7.90 11.13
C ASN A 82 -17.70 -8.36 12.29
N GLY A 83 -18.30 -8.88 13.37
CA GLY A 83 -17.57 -9.24 14.58
C GLY A 83 -16.44 -10.26 14.37
N TYR A 84 -16.53 -11.13 13.35
CA TYR A 84 -15.49 -12.10 13.00
C TYR A 84 -14.27 -11.40 12.40
N TYR A 85 -14.46 -10.61 11.35
CA TYR A 85 -13.35 -9.90 10.69
C TYR A 85 -12.75 -8.81 11.57
N TYR A 86 -13.52 -8.26 12.48
CA TYR A 86 -13.01 -7.35 13.48
C TYR A 86 -11.98 -8.04 14.42
N LYS A 87 -12.32 -9.23 14.94
CA LYS A 87 -11.39 -10.02 15.78
C LYS A 87 -10.13 -10.42 15.01
N GLU A 88 -10.27 -10.75 13.73
CA GLU A 88 -9.11 -11.00 12.87
C GLU A 88 -8.25 -9.75 12.70
N LEU A 89 -8.85 -8.57 12.47
CA LEU A 89 -8.11 -7.31 12.37
C LEU A 89 -7.38 -7.01 13.68
N GLU A 90 -8.04 -7.21 14.82
CA GLU A 90 -7.45 -6.99 16.14
C GLU A 90 -6.21 -7.87 16.38
N ARG A 91 -6.22 -9.11 15.89
CA ARG A 91 -5.06 -9.99 15.91
C ARG A 91 -3.99 -9.52 14.93
N ASP A 92 -4.39 -9.27 13.69
CA ASP A 92 -3.45 -9.05 12.59
C ASP A 92 -2.80 -7.65 12.65
N ILE A 93 -3.39 -6.68 13.35
CA ILE A 93 -2.83 -5.34 13.51
C ILE A 93 -1.45 -5.36 14.20
N ASN A 94 -1.13 -6.42 14.94
CA ASN A 94 0.18 -6.59 15.57
C ASN A 94 1.33 -6.68 14.56
N ILE A 95 1.05 -6.98 13.29
CA ILE A 95 2.04 -6.99 12.21
C ILE A 95 2.73 -5.61 12.05
N LEU A 96 2.08 -4.53 12.45
CA LEU A 96 2.66 -3.18 12.39
C LEU A 96 3.96 -3.07 13.18
N LYS A 97 4.17 -3.91 14.20
CA LYS A 97 5.44 -4.01 14.94
C LYS A 97 6.57 -4.62 14.10
N SER A 98 6.22 -5.47 13.14
CA SER A 98 7.19 -6.14 12.26
C SER A 98 7.56 -5.28 11.04
N CYS A 99 6.81 -4.20 10.78
CA CYS A 99 7.17 -3.22 9.76
C CYS A 99 8.26 -2.28 10.26
N ASP A 100 9.08 -1.79 9.35
CA ASP A 100 10.05 -0.74 9.66
C ASP A 100 9.37 0.42 10.38
N ASN A 101 10.10 1.06 11.33
CA ASN A 101 9.56 2.18 12.08
C ASN A 101 9.54 3.45 11.23
N ASN A 102 8.80 3.42 10.14
CA ASN A 102 8.53 4.58 9.30
C ASN A 102 7.04 4.66 8.96
N LEU A 103 6.60 5.88 8.70
CA LEU A 103 5.19 6.17 8.44
C LEU A 103 4.64 5.40 7.24
N LEU A 104 5.37 5.37 6.12
CA LEU A 104 4.85 4.84 4.85
C LEU A 104 4.61 3.33 4.94
N ASP A 105 5.53 2.57 5.52
CA ASP A 105 5.41 1.11 5.64
C ASP A 105 4.23 0.72 6.51
N ARG A 106 4.10 1.39 7.66
CA ARG A 106 3.02 1.12 8.60
C ARG A 106 1.67 1.61 8.08
N LEU A 107 1.64 2.73 7.37
CA LEU A 107 0.42 3.27 6.77
C LEU A 107 -0.09 2.36 5.64
N ILE A 108 0.79 1.92 4.75
CA ILE A 108 0.46 0.97 3.67
C ILE A 108 0.00 -0.37 4.26
N MET A 109 0.70 -0.90 5.26
CA MET A 109 0.32 -2.16 5.90
C MET A 109 -1.04 -2.04 6.59
N LEU A 110 -1.31 -0.96 7.31
CA LEU A 110 -2.61 -0.71 7.95
C LEU A 110 -3.74 -0.65 6.92
N GLU A 111 -3.54 0.12 5.85
CA GLU A 111 -4.50 0.25 4.76
C GLU A 111 -4.75 -1.10 4.06
N TYR A 112 -3.69 -1.88 3.84
CA TYR A 112 -3.78 -3.23 3.27
C TYR A 112 -4.57 -4.19 4.16
N LEU A 113 -4.30 -4.19 5.47
CA LEU A 113 -5.04 -5.04 6.43
C LEU A 113 -6.53 -4.76 6.40
N ILE A 114 -6.91 -3.49 6.46
CA ILE A 114 -8.31 -3.08 6.46
C ILE A 114 -8.97 -3.43 5.12
N SER A 115 -8.33 -3.07 4.00
CA SER A 115 -8.84 -3.37 2.66
C SER A 115 -9.02 -4.87 2.42
N ASN A 116 -8.06 -5.69 2.85
CA ASN A 116 -8.12 -7.15 2.71
C ASN A 116 -9.26 -7.77 3.53
N LYS A 117 -9.50 -7.26 4.76
CA LYS A 117 -10.65 -7.72 5.57
C LYS A 117 -11.98 -7.33 4.95
N ILE A 118 -12.06 -6.13 4.41
CA ILE A 118 -13.25 -5.65 3.71
C ILE A 118 -13.52 -6.50 2.47
N LEU A 119 -12.52 -6.77 1.64
CA LEU A 119 -12.67 -7.64 0.45
C LEU A 119 -13.18 -9.02 0.83
N LYS A 120 -12.63 -9.65 1.88
CA LYS A 120 -13.12 -10.95 2.37
C LYS A 120 -14.57 -10.91 2.87
N CYS A 121 -15.00 -9.81 3.51
CA CYS A 121 -16.40 -9.62 3.89
C CYS A 121 -17.32 -9.61 2.68
N ILE A 122 -16.87 -9.05 1.58
CA ILE A 122 -17.62 -8.91 0.33
C ILE A 122 -17.82 -10.27 -0.35
N ASP A 123 -16.73 -11.02 -0.51
CA ASP A 123 -16.73 -12.30 -1.22
C ASP A 123 -17.65 -13.33 -0.56
N GLN A 124 -17.89 -13.19 0.75
CA GLN A 124 -18.75 -14.11 1.51
C GLN A 124 -20.23 -13.71 1.57
N HIS A 125 -20.58 -12.47 1.23
CA HIS A 125 -21.94 -11.97 1.37
C HIS A 125 -22.31 -11.00 0.25
N GLU A 126 -23.11 -11.43 -0.74
CA GLU A 126 -23.64 -10.57 -1.82
C GLU A 126 -24.35 -9.29 -1.31
N LYS A 127 -24.92 -9.33 -0.12
CA LYS A 127 -25.57 -8.18 0.52
C LYS A 127 -24.62 -7.01 0.79
N TYR A 128 -23.31 -7.25 0.85
CA TYR A 128 -22.29 -6.22 1.04
C TYR A 128 -21.77 -5.63 -0.28
N LYS A 129 -22.15 -6.18 -1.44
CA LYS A 129 -21.76 -5.66 -2.75
C LYS A 129 -22.20 -4.19 -2.94
N TYR A 130 -23.35 -3.82 -2.44
CA TYR A 130 -23.85 -2.43 -2.43
C TYR A 130 -22.99 -1.50 -1.54
N TYR A 131 -22.43 -2.01 -0.44
CA TYR A 131 -21.48 -1.26 0.39
C TYR A 131 -20.11 -1.12 -0.28
N CYS A 132 -19.77 -1.99 -1.22
CA CYS A 132 -18.45 -2.04 -1.86
C CYS A 132 -18.21 -0.95 -2.89
N GLU A 133 -19.24 -0.44 -3.54
CA GLU A 133 -19.13 0.77 -4.37
C GLU A 133 -18.74 1.99 -3.53
N ASN A 134 -19.02 1.93 -2.22
CA ASN A 134 -18.58 2.91 -1.24
C ASN A 134 -17.20 2.60 -0.60
N ILE A 135 -16.66 1.39 -0.76
CA ILE A 135 -15.36 0.97 -0.18
C ILE A 135 -14.17 1.66 -0.86
N LYS A 136 -14.28 2.11 -2.09
CA LYS A 136 -13.34 3.09 -2.65
C LYS A 136 -13.20 4.36 -1.81
N LYS A 137 -14.07 4.55 -0.79
CA LYS A 137 -14.05 5.67 0.16
C LYS A 137 -13.41 5.35 1.52
N VAL A 138 -13.11 4.09 1.84
CA VAL A 138 -12.38 3.75 3.08
C VAL A 138 -10.89 3.83 2.80
N ASN A 139 -10.43 5.04 2.58
CA ASN A 139 -9.03 5.33 2.42
C ASN A 139 -8.63 6.26 3.59
N ILE A 140 -7.99 5.66 4.62
CA ILE A 140 -7.50 6.41 5.79
C ILE A 140 -6.61 7.55 5.34
N ILE A 141 -5.77 7.30 4.35
CA ILE A 141 -4.79 8.25 3.82
C ILE A 141 -5.47 9.50 3.27
N ASN A 142 -6.55 9.33 2.47
CA ASN A 142 -7.30 10.45 1.92
C ASN A 142 -8.12 11.17 2.99
N ASN A 143 -8.80 10.42 3.87
CA ASN A 143 -9.65 10.98 4.91
C ASN A 143 -8.85 11.80 5.93
N LEU A 144 -7.62 11.40 6.23
CA LEU A 144 -6.69 12.15 7.09
C LEU A 144 -5.91 13.23 6.35
N ARG A 145 -6.19 13.48 5.07
CA ARG A 145 -5.59 14.56 4.26
C ARG A 145 -4.08 14.57 4.28
N TYR A 146 -3.44 13.41 4.09
CA TYR A 146 -2.01 13.38 3.83
C TYR A 146 -1.67 14.16 2.55
N SER A 147 -0.42 14.56 2.39
CA SER A 147 0.01 15.27 1.17
C SER A 147 -0.20 14.40 -0.08
N ASN A 148 -0.46 15.03 -1.23
CA ASN A 148 -0.64 14.33 -2.50
C ASN A 148 0.55 13.42 -2.84
N LYS A 149 1.77 13.79 -2.42
CA LYS A 149 2.97 12.96 -2.58
C LYS A 149 2.84 11.64 -1.81
N VAL A 150 2.38 11.67 -0.58
CA VAL A 150 2.13 10.47 0.26
C VAL A 150 0.99 9.64 -0.32
N ILE A 151 -0.12 10.30 -0.67
CA ILE A 151 -1.31 9.64 -1.25
C ILE A 151 -0.93 8.87 -2.52
N ASN A 152 -0.28 9.53 -3.47
CA ASN A 152 0.10 8.90 -4.74
C ASN A 152 1.09 7.76 -4.53
N TYR A 153 2.10 7.96 -3.66
CA TYR A 153 3.07 6.91 -3.35
C TYR A 153 2.41 5.67 -2.74
N CYS A 154 1.50 5.86 -1.78
CA CYS A 154 0.79 4.74 -1.16
C CYS A 154 -0.16 4.04 -2.14
N ASN A 155 -0.88 4.80 -2.97
CA ASN A 155 -1.79 4.23 -3.97
C ASN A 155 -1.05 3.36 -4.98
N ASP A 156 0.11 3.81 -5.48
CA ASP A 156 0.92 3.03 -6.41
C ASP A 156 1.35 1.68 -5.81
N ILE A 157 1.72 1.67 -4.52
CA ILE A 157 2.11 0.44 -3.83
C ILE A 157 0.89 -0.43 -3.52
N MET A 158 -0.22 0.17 -3.06
CA MET A 158 -1.43 -0.56 -2.70
C MET A 158 -2.01 -1.32 -3.89
N GLU A 159 -1.94 -0.79 -5.11
CA GLU A 159 -2.36 -1.51 -6.32
C GLU A 159 -1.67 -2.87 -6.44
N TYR A 160 -0.37 -2.95 -6.13
CA TYR A 160 0.41 -4.19 -6.19
C TYR A 160 0.34 -5.01 -4.90
N MET A 161 0.03 -4.39 -3.77
CA MET A 161 -0.25 -5.13 -2.53
C MET A 161 -1.50 -6.00 -2.65
N ILE A 162 -2.53 -5.52 -3.35
CA ILE A 162 -3.80 -6.23 -3.54
C ILE A 162 -3.67 -7.32 -4.62
N LYS A 163 -2.87 -7.10 -5.67
CA LYS A 163 -2.67 -8.08 -6.75
C LYS A 163 -2.09 -9.38 -6.21
N ASP A 164 -2.67 -10.50 -6.59
CA ASP A 164 -2.06 -11.81 -6.36
C ASP A 164 -0.94 -12.05 -7.38
N ILE A 165 0.27 -12.26 -6.88
CA ILE A 165 1.46 -12.52 -7.69
C ILE A 165 1.79 -14.00 -7.50
N GLU A 166 1.46 -14.81 -8.51
CA GLU A 166 1.56 -16.28 -8.42
C GLU A 166 2.85 -16.85 -9.01
N LYS A 167 3.52 -16.11 -9.90
CA LYS A 167 4.70 -16.61 -10.62
C LYS A 167 5.88 -15.69 -10.46
N ILE A 168 7.05 -16.28 -10.19
CA ILE A 168 8.35 -15.61 -10.28
C ILE A 168 8.89 -15.80 -11.69
N ASP A 169 8.48 -14.89 -12.59
CA ASP A 169 8.98 -14.82 -13.95
C ASP A 169 9.74 -13.49 -14.12
N ASN A 170 10.92 -13.54 -14.72
CA ASN A 170 11.72 -12.33 -15.02
C ASN A 170 10.92 -11.34 -15.87
N ILE A 171 10.10 -11.83 -16.80
CA ILE A 171 9.27 -10.99 -17.66
C ILE A 171 8.24 -10.21 -16.82
N VAL A 172 7.56 -10.89 -15.91
CA VAL A 172 6.56 -10.27 -15.03
C VAL A 172 7.22 -9.24 -14.10
N ILE A 173 8.37 -9.57 -13.50
CA ILE A 173 9.09 -8.64 -12.62
C ILE A 173 9.56 -7.42 -13.41
N LYS A 174 10.10 -7.58 -14.61
CA LYS A 174 10.54 -6.45 -15.46
C LYS A 174 9.36 -5.56 -15.87
N ARG A 175 8.18 -6.13 -16.16
CA ARG A 175 6.98 -5.35 -16.44
C ARG A 175 6.54 -4.53 -15.22
N TYR A 176 6.60 -5.12 -14.01
CA TYR A 176 6.30 -4.38 -12.78
C TYR A 176 7.36 -3.31 -12.51
N LEU A 177 8.65 -3.60 -12.74
CA LEU A 177 9.74 -2.61 -12.66
C LEU A 177 9.52 -1.42 -13.59
N ASN A 178 9.11 -1.69 -14.84
CA ASN A 178 8.77 -0.62 -15.79
C ASN A 178 7.63 0.27 -15.29
N ASN A 179 6.62 -0.34 -14.66
CA ASN A 179 5.42 0.39 -14.23
C ASN A 179 5.64 1.23 -12.97
N ILE A 180 6.26 0.68 -11.90
CA ILE A 180 6.34 1.36 -10.60
C ILE A 180 7.76 1.63 -10.11
N GLY A 181 8.76 1.12 -10.80
CA GLY A 181 10.17 1.26 -10.46
C GLY A 181 10.63 0.35 -9.32
N TYR A 182 11.97 0.24 -9.18
CA TYR A 182 12.62 -0.68 -8.25
C TYR A 182 12.24 -0.43 -6.79
N GLU A 183 12.31 0.83 -6.32
CA GLU A 183 12.07 1.14 -4.91
C GLU A 183 10.67 0.73 -4.43
N LYS A 184 9.64 1.05 -5.23
CA LYS A 184 8.26 0.70 -4.88
C LYS A 184 8.00 -0.79 -4.98
N LEU A 185 8.52 -1.47 -6.02
CA LEU A 185 8.33 -2.92 -6.18
C LEU A 185 9.05 -3.70 -5.07
N ASN A 186 10.26 -3.30 -4.69
CA ASN A 186 10.97 -3.87 -3.55
C ASN A 186 10.18 -3.69 -2.24
N LYS A 187 9.57 -2.50 -2.05
CA LYS A 187 8.69 -2.23 -0.92
C LYS A 187 7.48 -3.17 -0.91
N VAL A 188 6.82 -3.37 -2.04
CA VAL A 188 5.69 -4.32 -2.18
C VAL A 188 6.11 -5.72 -1.74
N PHE A 189 7.22 -6.24 -2.28
CA PHE A 189 7.66 -7.59 -1.96
C PHE A 189 8.07 -7.73 -0.49
N LYS A 190 8.74 -6.74 0.10
CA LYS A 190 9.08 -6.72 1.52
C LYS A 190 7.83 -6.71 2.41
N LEU A 191 6.85 -5.88 2.13
CA LEU A 191 5.62 -5.83 2.91
C LEU A 191 4.79 -7.12 2.77
N LYS A 192 4.71 -7.70 1.57
CA LYS A 192 4.08 -9.01 1.36
C LYS A 192 4.84 -10.13 2.08
N LEU A 193 6.16 -10.09 2.12
CA LEU A 193 6.96 -11.04 2.90
C LEU A 193 6.64 -10.92 4.38
N ILE A 194 6.69 -9.71 4.95
CA ILE A 194 6.35 -9.46 6.37
C ILE A 194 4.95 -10.00 6.69
N TYR A 195 3.96 -9.71 5.82
CA TYR A 195 2.59 -10.17 5.98
C TYR A 195 2.49 -11.71 6.02
N ASN A 196 3.16 -12.40 5.09
CA ASN A 196 3.09 -13.85 5.01
C ASN A 196 3.90 -14.55 6.13
N VAL A 197 5.01 -13.97 6.57
CA VAL A 197 5.75 -14.44 7.76
C VAL A 197 4.87 -14.31 9.01
N PHE A 198 4.21 -13.19 9.18
CA PHE A 198 3.32 -12.97 10.33
C PHE A 198 2.15 -13.97 10.38
N LEU A 199 1.60 -14.34 9.22
CA LEU A 199 0.52 -15.33 9.10
C LEU A 199 0.99 -16.79 9.10
N ASP A 200 2.29 -17.06 9.31
CA ASP A 200 2.94 -18.40 9.20
C ASP A 200 2.69 -19.08 7.84
N ASN A 201 2.51 -18.28 6.79
CA ASN A 201 2.38 -18.81 5.42
C ASN A 201 3.77 -19.00 4.80
N LYS A 202 4.42 -20.09 5.15
CA LYS A 202 5.82 -20.38 4.76
C LYS A 202 6.03 -20.38 3.26
N ASN A 203 5.10 -20.97 2.50
CA ASN A 203 5.22 -21.07 1.04
C ASN A 203 5.18 -19.69 0.37
N LYS A 204 4.21 -18.84 0.74
CA LYS A 204 4.14 -17.47 0.21
C LYS A 204 5.27 -16.58 0.74
N ALA A 205 5.73 -16.77 1.97
CA ALA A 205 6.89 -16.06 2.50
C ALA A 205 8.15 -16.38 1.70
N GLU A 206 8.41 -17.68 1.43
CA GLU A 206 9.55 -18.09 0.62
C GLU A 206 9.43 -17.56 -0.83
N PHE A 207 8.23 -17.62 -1.41
CA PHE A 207 7.97 -17.05 -2.72
C PHE A 207 8.39 -15.56 -2.77
N PHE A 208 8.02 -14.73 -1.78
CA PHE A 208 8.39 -13.31 -1.79
C PHE A 208 9.87 -13.08 -1.48
N ARG A 209 10.57 -13.95 -0.74
CA ARG A 209 12.03 -13.91 -0.64
C ARG A 209 12.69 -14.10 -2.01
N GLN A 210 12.21 -15.09 -2.77
CA GLN A 210 12.71 -15.34 -4.13
C GLN A 210 12.41 -14.17 -5.08
N CYS A 211 11.23 -13.53 -4.94
CA CYS A 211 10.92 -12.31 -5.69
C CYS A 211 11.93 -11.19 -5.41
N ILE A 212 12.31 -10.98 -4.15
CA ILE A 212 13.29 -9.94 -3.77
C ILE A 212 14.67 -10.28 -4.33
N ILE A 213 15.11 -11.54 -4.25
CA ILE A 213 16.40 -11.97 -4.79
C ILE A 213 16.44 -11.68 -6.31
N LYS A 214 15.42 -12.12 -7.03
CA LYS A 214 15.32 -11.97 -8.47
C LYS A 214 15.22 -10.51 -8.91
N LEU A 215 14.49 -9.69 -8.14
CA LEU A 215 14.43 -8.25 -8.35
C LEU A 215 15.82 -7.60 -8.27
N ASN A 216 16.62 -8.00 -7.26
CA ASN A 216 17.97 -7.49 -7.07
C ASN A 216 18.93 -7.98 -8.18
N GLU A 217 18.77 -9.22 -8.65
CA GLU A 217 19.54 -9.75 -9.79
C GLU A 217 19.29 -8.93 -11.07
N ILE A 218 18.04 -8.66 -11.40
CA ILE A 218 17.65 -7.85 -12.57
C ILE A 218 18.23 -6.43 -12.46
N GLU A 219 18.11 -5.78 -11.30
CA GLU A 219 18.64 -4.42 -11.10
C GLU A 219 20.18 -4.39 -11.22
N ASN A 220 20.86 -5.36 -10.60
CA ASN A 220 22.34 -5.45 -10.64
C ASN A 220 22.88 -5.79 -12.02
N SER A 221 22.19 -6.64 -12.79
CA SER A 221 22.58 -7.01 -14.15
C SER A 221 22.33 -5.90 -15.17
N LYS A 222 21.64 -4.81 -14.77
CA LYS A 222 21.25 -3.69 -15.64
C LYS A 222 20.49 -4.17 -16.88
N GLU A 223 19.69 -5.23 -16.72
CA GLU A 223 18.82 -5.69 -17.79
C GLU A 223 17.81 -4.63 -18.22
N CYS A 224 17.53 -4.56 -19.50
CA CYS A 224 16.59 -3.60 -20.06
C CYS A 224 15.16 -3.89 -19.56
N TYR A 225 14.55 -2.90 -18.92
CA TYR A 225 13.12 -2.92 -18.52
C TYR A 225 12.44 -1.55 -18.64
N LYS A 226 13.15 -0.54 -19.15
CA LYS A 226 12.63 0.81 -19.43
C LYS A 226 12.89 1.18 -20.87
N ILE A 227 12.04 2.06 -21.42
CA ILE A 227 12.26 2.62 -22.77
C ILE A 227 13.61 3.32 -22.88
N SER A 228 14.09 3.96 -21.80
CA SER A 228 15.41 4.60 -21.76
C SER A 228 16.57 3.64 -21.93
N ASP A 229 16.38 2.35 -21.67
CA ASP A 229 17.41 1.32 -21.68
C ASP A 229 17.50 0.62 -23.04
N LEU A 230 16.56 0.93 -23.97
CA LEU A 230 16.60 0.44 -25.34
C LEU A 230 17.77 1.05 -26.13
N ASP A 231 18.42 0.25 -26.96
CA ASP A 231 19.45 0.70 -27.91
C ASP A 231 18.88 1.45 -29.12
N ILE A 232 17.68 2.00 -28.94
CA ILE A 232 16.95 2.85 -29.90
C ILE A 232 16.12 3.88 -29.13
N ASN A 233 15.90 5.03 -29.71
CA ASN A 233 15.13 6.10 -29.08
C ASN A 233 14.15 6.78 -30.05
N GLY A 234 13.34 7.70 -29.54
CA GLY A 234 12.33 8.39 -30.33
C GLY A 234 12.90 9.23 -31.48
N LYS A 235 14.17 9.69 -31.41
CA LYS A 235 14.82 10.41 -32.50
C LYS A 235 15.06 9.47 -33.70
N ILE A 236 15.59 8.30 -33.45
CA ILE A 236 15.83 7.28 -34.50
C ILE A 236 14.51 6.87 -35.17
N LEU A 237 13.43 6.71 -34.37
CA LEU A 237 12.13 6.40 -34.95
C LEU A 237 11.58 7.54 -35.81
N LYS A 238 11.79 8.81 -35.43
CA LYS A 238 11.47 9.97 -36.27
C LYS A 238 12.22 9.95 -37.60
N ASP A 239 13.50 9.65 -37.56
CA ASP A 239 14.35 9.54 -38.76
C ASP A 239 13.90 8.40 -39.68
N LEU A 240 13.27 7.36 -39.12
CA LEU A 240 12.61 6.26 -39.86
C LEU A 240 11.20 6.61 -40.37
N GLY A 241 10.68 7.82 -40.10
CA GLY A 241 9.41 8.30 -40.62
C GLY A 241 8.20 8.21 -39.65
N TYR A 242 8.36 7.62 -38.46
CA TYR A 242 7.29 7.53 -37.44
C TYR A 242 6.98 8.89 -36.82
N LYS A 243 5.71 9.14 -36.43
CA LYS A 243 5.27 10.46 -35.93
C LYS A 243 4.31 10.33 -34.74
N GLY A 244 4.33 11.36 -33.88
CA GLY A 244 3.36 11.52 -32.81
C GLY A 244 3.26 10.32 -31.86
N LYS A 245 2.06 9.81 -31.63
CA LYS A 245 1.78 8.69 -30.71
C LYS A 245 2.41 7.37 -31.16
N GLU A 246 2.56 7.19 -32.48
CA GLU A 246 3.13 5.99 -33.06
C GLU A 246 4.54 5.68 -32.55
N ILE A 247 5.35 6.72 -32.31
CA ILE A 247 6.69 6.57 -31.72
C ILE A 247 6.61 5.89 -30.35
N GLY A 248 5.70 6.33 -29.48
CA GLY A 248 5.52 5.74 -28.16
C GLY A 248 5.03 4.29 -28.23
N GLU A 249 4.10 4.00 -29.13
CA GLU A 249 3.57 2.64 -29.34
C GLU A 249 4.67 1.69 -29.83
N LYS A 250 5.49 2.12 -30.79
CA LYS A 250 6.62 1.33 -31.30
C LYS A 250 7.71 1.11 -30.24
N LEU A 251 8.04 2.13 -29.44
CA LEU A 251 8.99 1.96 -28.33
C LEU A 251 8.47 0.99 -27.25
N ASN A 252 7.19 1.04 -26.92
CA ASN A 252 6.60 0.08 -25.99
C ASN A 252 6.57 -1.34 -26.57
N PHE A 253 6.27 -1.50 -27.84
CA PHE A 253 6.36 -2.78 -28.52
C PHE A 253 7.77 -3.37 -28.45
N LEU A 254 8.78 -2.56 -28.83
CA LEU A 254 10.18 -2.99 -28.77
C LEU A 254 10.62 -3.33 -27.35
N LEU A 255 10.19 -2.56 -26.37
CA LEU A 255 10.48 -2.85 -24.98
C LEU A 255 9.88 -4.20 -24.55
N ASP A 256 8.64 -4.49 -24.91
CA ASP A 256 8.00 -5.77 -24.57
C ASP A 256 8.75 -6.96 -25.20
N GLU A 257 9.23 -6.82 -26.44
CA GLU A 257 10.05 -7.84 -27.10
C GLU A 257 11.42 -8.02 -26.42
N VAL A 258 12.08 -6.93 -26.03
CA VAL A 258 13.38 -6.98 -25.31
C VAL A 258 13.20 -7.55 -23.91
N ILE A 259 12.12 -7.24 -23.21
CA ILE A 259 11.80 -7.85 -21.89
C ILE A 259 11.69 -9.38 -22.03
N LYS A 260 11.08 -9.88 -23.09
CA LYS A 260 10.96 -11.33 -23.37
C LYS A 260 12.31 -11.95 -23.77
N ASN A 261 13.09 -11.24 -24.57
CA ASN A 261 14.38 -11.70 -25.05
C ASN A 261 15.42 -10.56 -25.03
N PRO A 262 16.26 -10.45 -23.98
CA PRO A 262 17.25 -9.37 -23.84
C PRO A 262 18.27 -9.28 -24.98
N LEU A 263 18.52 -10.38 -25.70
CA LEU A 263 19.46 -10.40 -26.83
C LEU A 263 19.01 -9.54 -28.01
N LEU A 264 17.72 -9.19 -28.07
CA LEU A 264 17.14 -8.31 -29.09
C LEU A 264 17.51 -6.84 -28.91
N ASN A 265 18.04 -6.43 -27.75
CA ASN A 265 18.39 -5.04 -27.47
C ASN A 265 19.67 -4.61 -28.21
N LYS A 266 19.58 -4.60 -29.53
CA LYS A 266 20.62 -4.09 -30.44
C LYS A 266 19.94 -3.28 -31.53
N LYS A 267 20.44 -2.07 -31.80
CA LYS A 267 19.85 -1.10 -32.71
C LYS A 267 19.37 -1.72 -34.04
N ASP A 268 20.24 -2.47 -34.72
CA ASP A 268 19.92 -3.05 -36.03
C ASP A 268 18.80 -4.10 -35.94
N ILE A 269 18.81 -4.90 -34.87
CA ILE A 269 17.75 -5.90 -34.63
C ILE A 269 16.41 -5.19 -34.35
N LEU A 270 16.44 -4.16 -33.50
CA LEU A 270 15.23 -3.39 -33.15
C LEU A 270 14.63 -2.69 -34.37
N ILE A 271 15.46 -2.13 -35.26
CA ILE A 271 15.01 -1.54 -36.52
C ILE A 271 14.36 -2.61 -37.44
N ASN A 272 14.93 -3.79 -37.50
CA ASN A 272 14.38 -4.87 -38.31
C ASN A 272 13.02 -5.38 -37.78
N LEU A 273 12.84 -5.42 -36.45
CA LEU A 273 11.55 -5.77 -35.82
C LEU A 273 10.43 -4.77 -36.13
N LEU A 274 10.76 -3.54 -36.46
CA LEU A 274 9.77 -2.52 -36.87
C LEU A 274 9.30 -2.63 -38.29
N LYS A 275 10.00 -3.42 -39.14
CA LYS A 275 9.68 -3.62 -40.54
C LYS A 275 8.77 -4.84 -40.81
N LEU A 276 8.59 -5.66 -39.73
CA LEU A 276 7.67 -6.80 -39.73
C LEU A 276 6.26 -6.36 -39.34
#